data_42b3fddb8b947af8a119ad10a1660023
#
_entry.id   42b3fddb8b947af8a119ad10a1660023
#
_cell.length_a   1.000
_cell.length_b   1.000
_cell.length_c   1.000
_cell.angle_alpha   90.00
_cell.angle_beta   90.00
_cell.angle_gamma   90.00
#
_symmetry.space_group_name_H-M   'P 1'
#
loop_
_entity.id
_entity.type
_entity.pdbx_description
1 polymer ?
#
loop_
_entity_poly.entity_id
_entity_poly.type
_entity_poly.pdbx_seq_one_letter_code
_entity_poly.pdbx_strand_id
1 'polypeptide(L)'
;MTISNLLAQLFPASAAAVPEQFQLGAPIEQRDYLVDGQLQVWSGPLAKVQSPVQFGDERVHIGSTPLLDAETALTALDAAVRAYDRGQGEWPTMRVAERIQHVEAFLRRMREQRDAVVKLLMWEIGKNLKDSQKEFDRTCDYITDTINALKELDRRSSRFELEQDTLGQIRRVPLGVALCMGPYNYPLNETFTTLIPALIMGNTVVFKPAKLGVLLIRPLLEAFRDSFPAGVINVIYGSGRETVSALMASGKIDIFAFIGTNKAASDLKKLHPKPHRLRAALGLDAKNPGIVLPEVDLDNAVSEALTGSLSFNGQRCTALKILFVHEDVVDRFIEKFNQKLTTLKPGMPWEDGVALTPLPEVGKVDYLNGLVADAAQHGAKVVNEHGGESRGSFFYPAVLYPVNPQMRVYHEEQFGPVVPIVPYRDLETVIEYVLDSDFGQQLSLFGTNAVEVGRLVDTFANQVGRININAQCQRGPDTFPFNGRKNSAEGTLSVHDALRVFSIRTLVATKFQESNKALVSDILRNRDSSFLTTDYIF
;
A
#
# COMPACT_ATOMS: atom_id res chain seq x y z
N MET A 1 -17.08 32.66 3.18
CA MET A 1 -16.72 32.54 1.74
C MET A 1 -17.44 31.29 1.25
N THR A 2 -18.19 31.37 0.16
CA THR A 2 -18.82 30.17 -0.41
C THR A 2 -17.76 29.23 -0.97
N ILE A 3 -18.05 27.92 -1.05
CA ILE A 3 -17.11 26.93 -1.63
C ILE A 3 -16.72 27.34 -3.04
N SER A 4 -17.66 27.77 -3.89
CA SER A 4 -17.37 28.23 -5.26
C SER A 4 -16.36 29.39 -5.30
N ASN A 5 -16.48 30.36 -4.37
CA ASN A 5 -15.50 31.46 -4.26
C ASN A 5 -14.12 30.97 -3.78
N LEU A 6 -14.11 30.00 -2.88
CA LEU A 6 -12.87 29.39 -2.39
C LEU A 6 -12.19 28.58 -3.49
N LEU A 7 -12.94 27.79 -4.26
CA LEU A 7 -12.42 27.04 -5.40
C LEU A 7 -11.86 27.96 -6.49
N ALA A 8 -12.47 29.13 -6.70
CA ALA A 8 -11.97 30.14 -7.65
C ALA A 8 -10.55 30.63 -7.29
N GLN A 9 -10.16 30.59 -6.03
CA GLN A 9 -8.88 31.04 -5.50
C GLN A 9 -8.01 29.90 -4.94
N LEU A 10 -8.37 28.64 -5.19
CA LEU A 10 -7.77 27.48 -4.55
C LEU A 10 -6.28 27.36 -4.86
N PHE A 11 -5.91 27.52 -6.14
CA PHE A 11 -4.52 27.34 -6.56
C PHE A 11 -3.71 28.63 -6.43
N PRO A 12 -2.45 28.53 -5.99
CA PRO A 12 -1.56 29.68 -5.93
C PRO A 12 -1.29 30.26 -7.32
N ALA A 13 -1.18 31.57 -7.41
CA ALA A 13 -0.91 32.24 -8.68
C ALA A 13 0.50 31.95 -9.24
N SER A 14 1.47 31.68 -8.36
CA SER A 14 2.86 31.36 -8.72
C SER A 14 3.60 30.70 -7.57
N ALA A 15 4.84 30.29 -7.82
CA ALA A 15 5.73 29.73 -6.79
C ALA A 15 5.97 30.69 -5.60
N ALA A 16 5.94 32.00 -5.81
CA ALA A 16 6.12 33.00 -4.75
C ALA A 16 4.97 33.02 -3.73
N ALA A 17 3.80 32.49 -4.09
CA ALA A 17 2.66 32.36 -3.18
C ALA A 17 2.75 31.10 -2.29
N VAL A 18 3.69 30.20 -2.54
CA VAL A 18 3.96 29.02 -1.71
C VAL A 18 4.87 29.41 -0.55
N PRO A 19 4.58 29.04 0.71
CA PRO A 19 5.48 29.31 1.83
C PRO A 19 6.89 28.78 1.58
N GLU A 20 7.91 29.56 1.91
CA GLU A 20 9.32 29.32 1.56
C GLU A 20 9.80 27.91 1.93
N GLN A 21 9.45 27.43 3.13
CA GLN A 21 9.84 26.11 3.61
C GLN A 21 9.27 24.95 2.76
N PHE A 22 8.21 25.19 2.00
CA PHE A 22 7.56 24.18 1.15
C PHE A 22 7.87 24.33 -0.34
N GLN A 23 8.58 25.39 -0.74
CA GLN A 23 9.02 25.54 -2.14
C GLN A 23 10.00 24.44 -2.53
N LEU A 24 9.87 23.92 -3.75
CA LEU A 24 10.77 22.89 -4.29
C LEU A 24 12.05 23.47 -4.94
N GLY A 25 12.05 24.77 -5.24
CA GLY A 25 13.11 25.37 -6.06
C GLY A 25 13.00 24.97 -7.54
N ALA A 26 14.14 24.65 -8.15
CA ALA A 26 14.16 24.16 -9.53
C ALA A 26 13.59 22.74 -9.65
N PRO A 27 12.97 22.39 -10.79
CA PRO A 27 12.53 21.03 -11.05
C PRO A 27 13.65 20.00 -10.90
N ILE A 28 13.34 18.86 -10.30
CA ILE A 28 14.30 17.80 -10.00
C ILE A 28 14.52 16.97 -11.27
N GLU A 29 15.66 17.12 -11.94
CA GLU A 29 16.05 16.23 -13.02
C GLU A 29 16.69 14.97 -12.44
N GLN A 30 15.88 13.94 -12.20
CA GLN A 30 16.36 12.65 -11.73
C GLN A 30 16.85 11.85 -12.92
N ARG A 31 18.11 11.43 -12.89
CA ARG A 31 18.71 10.51 -13.87
C ARG A 31 19.27 9.25 -13.20
N ASP A 32 19.43 9.29 -11.89
CA ASP A 32 20.05 8.21 -11.13
C ASP A 32 19.09 7.03 -10.96
N TYR A 33 19.64 5.81 -11.08
CA TYR A 33 19.00 4.57 -10.71
C TYR A 33 20.04 3.65 -10.05
N LEU A 34 19.61 2.66 -9.29
CA LEU A 34 20.50 1.82 -8.48
C LEU A 34 20.57 0.42 -9.06
N VAL A 35 21.75 -0.02 -9.50
CA VAL A 35 21.99 -1.38 -9.96
C VAL A 35 23.33 -1.87 -9.44
N ASP A 36 23.36 -3.07 -8.89
CA ASP A 36 24.57 -3.77 -8.43
C ASP A 36 25.41 -2.94 -7.44
N GLY A 37 24.73 -2.26 -6.49
CA GLY A 37 25.36 -1.40 -5.50
C GLY A 37 25.93 -0.09 -6.05
N GLN A 38 25.64 0.27 -7.30
CA GLN A 38 26.13 1.48 -7.94
C GLN A 38 24.96 2.37 -8.41
N LEU A 39 25.08 3.67 -8.14
CA LEU A 39 24.21 4.68 -8.76
C LEU A 39 24.68 4.87 -10.22
N GLN A 40 23.82 4.50 -11.14
CA GLN A 40 24.01 4.67 -12.57
C GLN A 40 23.28 5.92 -13.04
N VAL A 41 23.80 6.61 -14.06
CA VAL A 41 23.19 7.80 -14.64
C VAL A 41 22.56 7.46 -16.00
N TRP A 42 21.26 7.66 -16.11
CA TRP A 42 20.54 7.43 -17.36
C TRP A 42 20.75 8.57 -18.36
N SER A 43 21.25 8.23 -19.56
CA SER A 43 21.45 9.19 -20.65
C SER A 43 20.28 9.26 -21.63
N GLY A 44 19.31 8.34 -21.52
CA GLY A 44 18.17 8.25 -22.41
C GLY A 44 17.02 9.20 -22.06
N PRO A 45 15.82 8.95 -22.62
CA PRO A 45 14.63 9.78 -22.41
C PRO A 45 14.19 9.85 -20.94
N LEU A 46 13.55 10.96 -20.57
CA LEU A 46 12.99 11.20 -19.26
C LEU A 46 11.47 11.36 -19.33
N ALA A 47 10.77 10.84 -18.34
CA ALA A 47 9.36 11.11 -18.10
C ALA A 47 9.20 12.36 -17.25
N LYS A 48 8.34 13.28 -17.67
CA LYS A 48 7.98 14.46 -16.86
C LYS A 48 7.13 14.04 -15.66
N VAL A 49 7.42 14.64 -14.51
CA VAL A 49 6.63 14.52 -13.28
C VAL A 49 5.94 15.84 -13.02
N GLN A 50 4.61 15.79 -12.93
CA GLN A 50 3.77 16.96 -12.68
C GLN A 50 3.06 16.80 -11.34
N SER A 51 3.00 17.90 -10.60
CA SER A 51 2.22 17.99 -9.37
C SER A 51 0.71 18.06 -9.66
N PRO A 52 -0.15 17.61 -8.74
CA PRO A 52 -1.56 18.01 -8.75
C PRO A 52 -1.77 19.49 -8.42
N VAL A 53 -0.82 20.14 -7.77
CA VAL A 53 -0.83 21.60 -7.57
C VAL A 53 -0.68 22.30 -8.91
N GLN A 54 -1.42 23.39 -9.07
CA GLN A 54 -1.39 24.22 -10.27
C GLN A 54 -0.92 25.64 -9.93
N PHE A 55 -0.30 26.30 -10.90
CA PHE A 55 -0.14 27.75 -10.89
C PHE A 55 -1.05 28.32 -11.99
N GLY A 56 -2.12 29.01 -11.57
CA GLY A 56 -3.24 29.28 -12.47
C GLY A 56 -3.93 28.01 -12.92
N ASP A 57 -3.94 27.74 -14.22
CA ASP A 57 -4.59 26.55 -14.81
C ASP A 57 -3.62 25.44 -15.21
N GLU A 58 -2.31 25.64 -15.01
CA GLU A 58 -1.29 24.68 -15.40
C GLU A 58 -0.72 23.89 -14.22
N ARG A 59 -0.63 22.55 -14.37
CA ARG A 59 0.03 21.70 -13.38
C ARG A 59 1.51 22.06 -13.29
N VAL A 60 2.00 22.17 -12.06
CA VAL A 60 3.41 22.51 -11.82
C VAL A 60 4.30 21.34 -12.25
N HIS A 61 5.27 21.62 -13.13
CA HIS A 61 6.33 20.67 -13.44
C HIS A 61 7.34 20.63 -12.29
N ILE A 62 7.42 19.49 -11.58
CA ILE A 62 8.26 19.32 -10.40
C ILE A 62 9.53 18.52 -10.66
N GLY A 63 9.63 17.88 -11.79
CA GLY A 63 10.83 17.15 -12.18
C GLY A 63 10.63 16.14 -13.29
N SER A 64 11.61 15.28 -13.43
CA SER A 64 11.61 14.19 -14.41
C SER A 64 12.32 12.97 -13.85
N THR A 65 12.02 11.79 -14.40
CA THR A 65 12.61 10.50 -14.01
C THR A 65 13.02 9.67 -15.23
N PRO A 66 13.98 8.73 -15.09
CA PRO A 66 14.40 7.88 -16.18
C PRO A 66 13.25 7.09 -16.80
N LEU A 67 13.19 7.04 -18.14
CA LEU A 67 12.42 6.06 -18.88
C LEU A 67 13.35 4.92 -19.28
N LEU A 68 13.70 4.07 -18.32
CA LEU A 68 14.54 2.91 -18.56
C LEU A 68 13.86 1.94 -19.52
N ASP A 69 14.66 1.30 -20.37
CA ASP A 69 14.23 0.26 -21.30
C ASP A 69 14.22 -1.15 -20.65
N ALA A 70 13.78 -2.12 -21.43
CA ALA A 70 13.72 -3.52 -21.00
C ALA A 70 15.11 -4.11 -20.74
N GLU A 71 16.13 -3.73 -21.52
CA GLU A 71 17.50 -4.22 -21.38
C GLU A 71 18.11 -3.77 -20.05
N THR A 72 17.96 -2.50 -19.70
CA THR A 72 18.43 -1.95 -18.42
C THR A 72 17.69 -2.60 -17.23
N ALA A 73 16.38 -2.83 -17.36
CA ALA A 73 15.61 -3.52 -16.34
C ALA A 73 16.08 -4.97 -16.14
N LEU A 74 16.38 -5.69 -17.23
CA LEU A 74 16.93 -7.05 -17.16
C LEU A 74 18.34 -7.07 -16.57
N THR A 75 19.17 -6.05 -16.82
CA THR A 75 20.48 -5.90 -16.16
C THR A 75 20.35 -5.78 -14.65
N ALA A 76 19.37 -5.03 -14.15
CA ALA A 76 19.06 -4.94 -12.73
C ALA A 76 18.58 -6.28 -12.15
N LEU A 77 17.76 -7.02 -12.91
CA LEU A 77 17.33 -8.36 -12.53
C LEU A 77 18.51 -9.33 -12.47
N ASP A 78 19.42 -9.28 -13.44
CA ASP A 78 20.60 -10.14 -13.46
C ASP A 78 21.56 -9.84 -12.30
N ALA A 79 21.65 -8.57 -11.85
CA ALA A 79 22.35 -8.21 -10.63
C ALA A 79 21.72 -8.84 -9.39
N ALA A 80 20.38 -8.78 -9.28
CA ALA A 80 19.67 -9.44 -8.17
C ALA A 80 19.84 -10.98 -8.19
N VAL A 81 19.78 -11.59 -9.38
CA VAL A 81 20.01 -13.04 -9.55
C VAL A 81 21.44 -13.44 -9.16
N ARG A 82 22.45 -12.66 -9.54
CA ARG A 82 23.85 -12.90 -9.12
C ARG A 82 24.03 -12.76 -7.61
N ALA A 83 23.45 -11.74 -7.00
CA ALA A 83 23.54 -11.52 -5.55
C ALA A 83 22.82 -12.61 -4.75
N TYR A 84 21.76 -13.20 -5.28
CA TYR A 84 21.09 -14.35 -4.68
C TYR A 84 21.89 -15.65 -4.88
N ASP A 85 22.54 -15.79 -6.03
CA ASP A 85 23.36 -16.94 -6.44
C ASP A 85 22.74 -18.30 -6.06
N ARG A 86 21.51 -18.53 -6.52
CA ARG A 86 20.79 -19.79 -6.23
C ARG A 86 20.67 -20.11 -4.73
N GLY A 87 20.69 -19.08 -3.88
CA GLY A 87 20.62 -19.18 -2.43
C GLY A 87 21.98 -19.35 -1.74
N GLN A 88 23.08 -19.26 -2.48
CA GLN A 88 24.44 -19.36 -1.96
C GLN A 88 25.15 -17.99 -1.81
N GLY A 89 24.53 -16.93 -2.30
CA GLY A 89 25.06 -15.57 -2.19
C GLY A 89 25.25 -15.12 -0.74
N GLU A 90 26.02 -14.07 -0.54
CA GLU A 90 26.29 -13.48 0.77
C GLU A 90 24.98 -13.14 1.52
N TRP A 91 24.03 -12.47 0.86
CA TRP A 91 22.81 -12.01 1.48
C TRP A 91 21.85 -13.13 1.93
N PRO A 92 21.48 -14.12 1.10
CA PRO A 92 20.60 -15.21 1.52
C PRO A 92 21.20 -16.11 2.61
N THR A 93 22.53 -16.23 2.69
CA THR A 93 23.24 -17.03 3.69
C THR A 93 23.67 -16.26 4.93
N MET A 94 23.55 -14.92 4.90
CA MET A 94 23.89 -14.04 6.01
C MET A 94 23.03 -14.35 7.25
N ARG A 95 23.62 -14.28 8.43
CA ARG A 95 22.90 -14.47 9.70
C ARG A 95 21.80 -13.43 9.88
N VAL A 96 20.71 -13.83 10.52
CA VAL A 96 19.54 -12.94 10.76
C VAL A 96 19.96 -11.65 11.47
N ALA A 97 20.84 -11.74 12.47
CA ALA A 97 21.35 -10.58 13.21
C ALA A 97 22.06 -9.55 12.30
N GLU A 98 22.87 -10.04 11.37
CA GLU A 98 23.61 -9.19 10.43
C GLU A 98 22.65 -8.51 9.42
N ARG A 99 21.67 -9.25 8.87
CA ARG A 99 20.63 -8.66 8.03
C ARG A 99 19.82 -7.59 8.76
N ILE A 100 19.52 -7.79 10.04
CA ILE A 100 18.88 -6.77 10.88
C ILE A 100 19.75 -5.51 10.95
N GLN A 101 21.06 -5.63 11.16
CA GLN A 101 21.98 -4.47 11.21
C GLN A 101 21.96 -3.66 9.91
N HIS A 102 21.89 -4.31 8.76
CA HIS A 102 21.73 -3.64 7.45
C HIS A 102 20.41 -2.85 7.35
N VAL A 103 19.30 -3.46 7.77
CA VAL A 103 18.00 -2.79 7.77
C VAL A 103 17.96 -1.63 8.77
N GLU A 104 18.59 -1.77 9.94
CA GLU A 104 18.73 -0.68 10.92
C GLU A 104 19.62 0.45 10.38
N ALA A 105 20.69 0.12 9.65
CA ALA A 105 21.53 1.12 8.98
C ALA A 105 20.73 1.90 7.92
N PHE A 106 19.92 1.22 7.12
CA PHE A 106 19.02 1.84 6.18
C PHE A 106 18.00 2.76 6.90
N LEU A 107 17.37 2.30 7.96
CA LEU A 107 16.39 3.08 8.72
C LEU A 107 16.99 4.39 9.29
N ARG A 108 18.24 4.33 9.79
CA ARG A 108 18.93 5.55 10.26
C ARG A 108 19.11 6.56 9.14
N ARG A 109 19.62 6.13 7.97
CA ARG A 109 19.85 7.00 6.80
C ARG A 109 18.52 7.52 6.22
N MET A 110 17.48 6.68 6.19
CA MET A 110 16.15 7.07 5.75
C MET A 110 15.59 8.21 6.61
N ARG A 111 15.74 8.15 7.94
CA ARG A 111 15.26 9.19 8.86
C ARG A 111 15.89 10.58 8.59
N GLU A 112 17.14 10.60 8.13
CA GLU A 112 17.83 11.85 7.73
C GLU A 112 17.17 12.53 6.51
N GLN A 113 16.42 11.76 5.71
CA GLN A 113 15.75 12.25 4.51
C GLN A 113 14.28 12.65 4.74
N ARG A 114 13.82 12.67 6.00
CA ARG A 114 12.42 12.88 6.36
C ARG A 114 11.79 14.10 5.68
N ASP A 115 12.40 15.26 5.84
CA ASP A 115 11.82 16.51 5.36
C ASP A 115 11.77 16.57 3.82
N ALA A 116 12.77 16.03 3.15
CA ALA A 116 12.80 15.94 1.69
C ALA A 116 11.69 15.01 1.17
N VAL A 117 11.51 13.84 1.79
CA VAL A 117 10.47 12.88 1.41
C VAL A 117 9.07 13.42 1.70
N VAL A 118 8.86 14.03 2.88
CA VAL A 118 7.57 14.64 3.26
C VAL A 118 7.19 15.75 2.28
N LYS A 119 8.14 16.62 1.91
CA LYS A 119 7.91 17.66 0.91
C LYS A 119 7.51 17.09 -0.44
N LEU A 120 8.17 16.03 -0.89
CA LEU A 120 7.85 15.36 -2.15
C LEU A 120 6.50 14.66 -2.12
N LEU A 121 6.07 14.06 -1.01
CA LEU A 121 4.71 13.52 -0.84
C LEU A 121 3.65 14.61 -1.05
N MET A 122 3.84 15.80 -0.47
CA MET A 122 2.90 16.92 -0.67
C MET A 122 2.83 17.35 -2.13
N TRP A 123 3.97 17.50 -2.78
CA TRP A 123 4.01 18.01 -4.14
C TRP A 123 3.62 16.98 -5.20
N GLU A 124 4.04 15.73 -5.05
CA GLU A 124 3.86 14.70 -6.08
C GLU A 124 2.46 14.12 -6.10
N ILE A 125 1.86 13.91 -4.91
CA ILE A 125 0.56 13.24 -4.80
C ILE A 125 -0.52 14.08 -4.10
N GLY A 126 -0.22 15.34 -3.77
CA GLY A 126 -1.20 16.22 -3.14
C GLY A 126 -1.56 15.83 -1.70
N LYS A 127 -0.78 15.01 -1.03
CA LYS A 127 -1.06 14.62 0.36
C LYS A 127 -0.77 15.78 1.30
N ASN A 128 -1.69 16.10 2.22
CA ASN A 128 -1.48 17.20 3.15
C ASN A 128 -0.27 16.96 4.07
N LEU A 129 0.27 18.02 4.67
CA LEU A 129 1.49 17.97 5.50
C LEU A 129 1.37 16.93 6.62
N LYS A 130 0.25 16.95 7.36
CA LYS A 130 0.02 16.04 8.48
C LYS A 130 0.05 14.57 8.06
N ASP A 131 -0.62 14.24 6.97
CA ASP A 131 -0.70 12.87 6.46
C ASP A 131 0.62 12.45 5.79
N SER A 132 1.36 13.38 5.18
CA SER A 132 2.70 13.13 4.62
C SER A 132 3.72 12.81 5.72
N GLN A 133 3.71 13.57 6.81
CA GLN A 133 4.53 13.31 7.98
C GLN A 133 4.17 11.96 8.61
N LYS A 134 2.87 11.71 8.79
CA LYS A 134 2.36 10.45 9.34
C LYS A 134 2.76 9.25 8.48
N GLU A 135 2.73 9.37 7.16
CA GLU A 135 3.14 8.28 6.27
C GLU A 135 4.62 7.95 6.44
N PHE A 136 5.48 8.97 6.50
CA PHE A 136 6.91 8.77 6.72
C PHE A 136 7.20 8.12 8.07
N ASP A 137 6.66 8.69 9.15
CA ASP A 137 6.90 8.23 10.52
C ASP A 137 6.38 6.80 10.72
N ARG A 138 5.17 6.50 10.23
CA ARG A 138 4.60 5.15 10.24
C ARG A 138 5.44 4.15 9.43
N THR A 139 6.09 4.57 8.35
CA THR A 139 7.00 3.69 7.60
C THR A 139 8.21 3.32 8.44
N CYS A 140 8.76 4.28 9.19
CA CYS A 140 9.86 4.01 10.13
C CYS A 140 9.43 3.05 11.26
N ASP A 141 8.21 3.22 11.77
CA ASP A 141 7.64 2.33 12.79
C ASP A 141 7.43 0.92 12.22
N TYR A 142 6.89 0.80 11.00
CA TYR A 142 6.72 -0.48 10.31
C TYR A 142 8.06 -1.23 10.14
N ILE A 143 9.14 -0.55 9.79
CA ILE A 143 10.48 -1.15 9.70
C ILE A 143 10.92 -1.67 11.07
N THR A 144 10.73 -0.87 12.12
CA THR A 144 11.08 -1.23 13.50
C THR A 144 10.26 -2.45 13.97
N ASP A 145 8.96 -2.46 13.73
CA ASP A 145 8.07 -3.56 14.08
C ASP A 145 8.44 -4.84 13.29
N THR A 146 8.83 -4.71 12.03
CA THR A 146 9.31 -5.83 11.22
C THR A 146 10.60 -6.45 11.78
N ILE A 147 11.53 -5.63 12.24
CA ILE A 147 12.75 -6.08 12.93
C ILE A 147 12.39 -6.84 14.21
N ASN A 148 11.49 -6.29 15.03
CA ASN A 148 11.06 -6.90 16.28
C ASN A 148 10.33 -8.24 16.03
N ALA A 149 9.46 -8.29 15.04
CA ALA A 149 8.79 -9.52 14.65
C ALA A 149 9.75 -10.59 14.14
N LEU A 150 10.80 -10.18 13.41
CA LEU A 150 11.82 -11.13 12.99
C LEU A 150 12.66 -11.66 14.17
N LYS A 151 13.01 -10.81 15.15
CA LYS A 151 13.67 -11.24 16.38
C LYS A 151 12.82 -12.29 17.13
N GLU A 152 11.51 -12.06 17.23
CA GLU A 152 10.58 -13.03 17.83
C GLU A 152 10.52 -14.34 17.04
N LEU A 153 10.41 -14.24 15.72
CA LEU A 153 10.38 -15.39 14.83
C LEU A 153 11.68 -16.21 14.90
N ASP A 154 12.82 -15.56 14.93
CA ASP A 154 14.16 -16.20 15.06
C ASP A 154 14.30 -16.92 16.40
N ARG A 155 13.89 -16.28 17.50
CA ARG A 155 13.89 -16.87 18.85
C ARG A 155 13.06 -18.15 18.92
N ARG A 156 11.89 -18.17 18.27
CA ARG A 156 11.06 -19.39 18.21
C ARG A 156 11.72 -20.49 17.37
N SER A 157 12.44 -20.11 16.33
CA SER A 157 13.08 -21.02 15.39
C SER A 157 14.45 -21.54 15.87
N SER A 158 14.98 -21.03 16.99
CA SER A 158 16.29 -21.46 17.54
C SER A 158 16.22 -22.77 18.34
N ARG A 159 15.03 -23.35 18.47
CA ARG A 159 14.81 -24.59 19.22
C ARG A 159 14.84 -25.79 18.30
N PHE A 160 15.39 -26.91 18.85
CA PHE A 160 15.21 -28.24 18.26
C PHE A 160 13.90 -28.85 18.79
N GLU A 161 13.23 -29.57 17.94
CA GLU A 161 12.04 -30.35 18.26
C GLU A 161 12.38 -31.83 18.11
N LEU A 162 11.88 -32.65 19.05
CA LEU A 162 11.99 -34.12 19.00
C LEU A 162 10.56 -34.68 18.83
N GLU A 163 10.34 -35.33 17.71
CA GLU A 163 9.07 -35.97 17.41
C GLU A 163 9.31 -37.33 16.74
N GLN A 164 8.68 -38.37 17.26
CA GLN A 164 8.79 -39.77 16.73
C GLN A 164 10.23 -40.20 16.40
N ASP A 165 11.13 -40.06 17.33
CA ASP A 165 12.58 -40.39 17.14
C ASP A 165 13.31 -39.53 16.09
N THR A 166 12.72 -38.42 15.66
CA THR A 166 13.34 -37.45 14.76
C THR A 166 13.66 -36.17 15.52
N LEU A 167 14.91 -35.80 15.57
CA LEU A 167 15.39 -34.49 16.05
C LEU A 167 15.48 -33.54 14.87
N GLY A 168 14.83 -32.39 14.97
CA GLY A 168 14.81 -31.42 13.88
C GLY A 168 14.88 -29.98 14.33
N GLN A 169 15.39 -29.11 13.46
CA GLN A 169 15.29 -27.66 13.59
C GLN A 169 14.61 -27.09 12.36
N ILE A 170 13.58 -26.25 12.58
CA ILE A 170 12.83 -25.59 11.52
C ILE A 170 13.14 -24.12 11.53
N ARG A 171 13.71 -23.61 10.44
CA ARG A 171 13.95 -22.17 10.26
C ARG A 171 13.37 -21.68 8.93
N ARG A 172 13.21 -20.36 8.83
CA ARG A 172 12.76 -19.74 7.60
C ARG A 172 13.93 -19.25 6.76
N VAL A 173 13.86 -19.51 5.47
CA VAL A 173 14.86 -19.12 4.48
C VAL A 173 14.22 -18.31 3.36
N PRO A 174 14.99 -17.48 2.62
CA PRO A 174 14.47 -16.71 1.49
C PRO A 174 13.95 -17.61 0.36
N LEU A 175 13.14 -17.03 -0.50
CA LEU A 175 12.55 -17.68 -1.67
C LEU A 175 13.36 -17.45 -2.95
N GLY A 176 14.00 -16.28 -3.09
CA GLY A 176 14.72 -15.92 -4.30
C GLY A 176 14.72 -14.44 -4.61
N VAL A 177 14.47 -14.09 -5.86
CA VAL A 177 14.42 -12.72 -6.36
C VAL A 177 12.99 -12.18 -6.27
N ALA A 178 12.81 -11.07 -5.58
CA ALA A 178 11.52 -10.39 -5.46
C ALA A 178 11.43 -9.18 -6.39
N LEU A 179 10.32 -9.04 -7.09
CA LEU A 179 9.92 -7.80 -7.75
C LEU A 179 8.93 -7.07 -6.83
N CYS A 180 9.33 -5.90 -6.32
CA CYS A 180 8.51 -5.08 -5.42
C CYS A 180 8.02 -3.83 -6.13
N MET A 181 6.69 -3.61 -6.10
CA MET A 181 6.02 -2.46 -6.69
C MET A 181 4.93 -1.95 -5.76
N GLY A 182 4.98 -0.67 -5.41
CA GLY A 182 3.99 -0.03 -4.55
C GLY A 182 2.94 0.80 -5.30
N PRO A 183 1.89 1.24 -4.59
CA PRO A 183 0.84 2.09 -5.13
C PRO A 183 1.24 3.57 -5.07
N TYR A 184 0.49 4.41 -5.77
CA TYR A 184 0.76 5.84 -5.76
C TYR A 184 0.20 6.60 -4.54
N ASN A 185 -0.85 6.09 -3.93
CA ASN A 185 -1.56 6.78 -2.84
C ASN A 185 -0.84 6.71 -1.48
N TYR A 186 -0.05 5.66 -1.28
CA TYR A 186 0.89 5.50 -0.17
C TYR A 186 2.23 4.98 -0.73
N PRO A 187 2.92 5.82 -1.55
CA PRO A 187 4.08 5.38 -2.32
C PRO A 187 5.28 5.02 -1.45
N LEU A 188 5.32 5.48 -0.20
CA LEU A 188 6.33 5.11 0.77
C LEU A 188 5.84 3.92 1.63
N ASN A 189 4.83 4.12 2.45
CA ASN A 189 4.43 3.13 3.47
C ASN A 189 4.02 1.80 2.85
N GLU A 190 3.08 1.80 1.89
CA GLU A 190 2.61 0.54 1.29
C GLU A 190 3.70 -0.16 0.47
N THR A 191 4.58 0.57 -0.18
CA THR A 191 5.74 -0.01 -0.86
C THR A 191 6.67 -0.72 0.12
N PHE A 192 6.95 -0.10 1.25
CA PHE A 192 7.86 -0.64 2.26
C PHE A 192 7.28 -1.84 3.01
N THR A 193 5.95 -2.02 3.01
CA THR A 193 5.34 -3.23 3.58
C THR A 193 5.62 -4.50 2.76
N THR A 194 6.07 -4.36 1.53
CA THR A 194 6.55 -5.48 0.71
C THR A 194 8.07 -5.52 0.64
N LEU A 195 8.71 -4.37 0.50
CA LEU A 195 10.15 -4.24 0.30
C LEU A 195 10.96 -4.69 1.51
N ILE A 196 10.61 -4.22 2.71
CA ILE A 196 11.36 -4.51 3.93
C ILE A 196 11.26 -6.00 4.32
N PRO A 197 10.09 -6.63 4.35
CA PRO A 197 10.00 -8.08 4.60
C PRO A 197 10.74 -8.92 3.55
N ALA A 198 10.71 -8.52 2.28
CA ALA A 198 11.48 -9.21 1.24
C ALA A 198 12.99 -9.18 1.54
N LEU A 199 13.54 -8.00 1.80
CA LEU A 199 14.96 -7.79 2.09
C LEU A 199 15.39 -8.51 3.37
N ILE A 200 14.72 -8.24 4.50
CA ILE A 200 15.14 -8.74 5.81
C ILE A 200 15.08 -10.28 5.90
N MET A 201 14.20 -10.92 5.11
CA MET A 201 14.14 -12.38 5.01
C MET A 201 15.25 -12.99 4.13
N GLY A 202 16.09 -12.16 3.48
CA GLY A 202 17.25 -12.61 2.71
C GLY A 202 17.00 -12.74 1.20
N ASN A 203 15.86 -12.26 0.69
CA ASN A 203 15.62 -12.19 -0.75
C ASN A 203 16.41 -11.01 -1.34
N THR A 204 16.77 -11.12 -2.61
CA THR A 204 17.25 -9.99 -3.40
C THR A 204 16.08 -9.34 -4.14
N VAL A 205 16.19 -8.05 -4.44
CA VAL A 205 15.03 -7.26 -4.85
C VAL A 205 15.32 -6.42 -6.10
N VAL A 206 14.39 -6.43 -7.03
CA VAL A 206 14.19 -5.36 -8.01
C VAL A 206 13.00 -4.52 -7.56
N PHE A 207 13.25 -3.27 -7.25
CA PHE A 207 12.24 -2.33 -6.78
C PHE A 207 11.91 -1.33 -7.89
N LYS A 208 10.63 -1.23 -8.23
CA LYS A 208 10.12 -0.22 -9.16
C LYS A 208 9.10 0.67 -8.47
N PRO A 209 9.42 1.95 -8.23
CA PRO A 209 8.46 2.91 -7.68
C PRO A 209 7.20 3.06 -8.53
N ALA A 210 6.11 3.50 -7.92
CA ALA A 210 4.88 3.88 -8.61
C ALA A 210 5.14 5.04 -9.59
N LYS A 211 4.25 5.21 -10.57
CA LYS A 211 4.36 6.30 -11.57
C LYS A 211 4.19 7.70 -10.92
N LEU A 212 3.33 7.79 -9.90
CA LEU A 212 3.15 8.97 -9.06
C LEU A 212 3.76 8.67 -7.69
N GLY A 213 4.43 9.62 -7.08
CA GLY A 213 5.27 9.38 -5.91
C GLY A 213 6.62 8.75 -6.27
N VAL A 214 7.13 9.01 -7.46
CA VAL A 214 8.37 8.44 -7.97
C VAL A 214 9.62 9.21 -7.53
N LEU A 215 9.53 10.55 -7.44
CA LEU A 215 10.65 11.41 -7.05
C LEU A 215 11.00 11.28 -5.56
N LEU A 216 10.04 10.91 -4.70
CA LEU A 216 10.28 10.74 -3.27
C LEU A 216 11.25 9.59 -2.94
N ILE A 217 11.53 8.72 -3.91
CA ILE A 217 12.52 7.64 -3.75
C ILE A 217 13.95 8.15 -3.99
N ARG A 218 14.12 9.25 -4.73
CA ARG A 218 15.44 9.81 -5.02
C ARG A 218 16.29 10.08 -3.75
N PRO A 219 15.79 10.75 -2.71
CA PRO A 219 16.54 10.96 -1.47
C PRO A 219 16.98 9.66 -0.77
N LEU A 220 16.34 8.53 -1.08
CA LEU A 220 16.59 7.24 -0.45
C LEU A 220 17.59 6.35 -1.23
N LEU A 221 17.97 6.72 -2.46
CA LEU A 221 18.85 5.90 -3.30
C LEU A 221 20.21 5.64 -2.65
N GLU A 222 20.83 6.68 -2.07
CA GLU A 222 22.10 6.53 -1.36
C GLU A 222 21.93 5.70 -0.08
N ALA A 223 20.82 5.87 0.62
CA ALA A 223 20.53 5.06 1.80
C ALA A 223 20.44 3.56 1.45
N PHE A 224 19.84 3.20 0.31
CA PHE A 224 19.84 1.83 -0.18
C PHE A 224 21.23 1.35 -0.57
N ARG A 225 21.96 2.13 -1.38
CA ARG A 225 23.32 1.80 -1.84
C ARG A 225 24.26 1.51 -0.65
N ASP A 226 24.23 2.39 0.35
CA ASP A 226 25.20 2.36 1.45
C ASP A 226 24.81 1.40 2.58
N SER A 227 23.62 0.84 2.52
CA SER A 227 23.13 -0.06 3.58
C SER A 227 23.09 -1.53 3.20
N PHE A 228 23.09 -1.87 1.92
CA PHE A 228 22.98 -3.26 1.46
C PHE A 228 24.13 -3.65 0.55
N PRO A 229 24.55 -4.94 0.56
CA PRO A 229 25.55 -5.44 -0.38
C PRO A 229 25.12 -5.24 -1.84
N ALA A 230 26.09 -5.23 -2.75
CA ALA A 230 25.86 -5.06 -4.17
C ALA A 230 24.84 -6.10 -4.70
N GLY A 231 23.91 -5.65 -5.54
CA GLY A 231 22.88 -6.49 -6.16
C GLY A 231 21.71 -6.91 -5.25
N VAL A 232 21.80 -6.72 -3.93
CA VAL A 232 20.72 -7.08 -2.99
C VAL A 232 19.46 -6.26 -3.23
N ILE A 233 19.61 -4.97 -3.49
CA ILE A 233 18.51 -4.10 -3.93
C ILE A 233 18.90 -3.34 -5.18
N ASN A 234 18.02 -3.35 -6.17
CA ASN A 234 18.16 -2.63 -7.42
C ASN A 234 16.90 -1.78 -7.61
N VAL A 235 17.05 -0.49 -7.87
CA VAL A 235 15.94 0.46 -8.04
C VAL A 235 15.88 0.91 -9.48
N ILE A 236 14.78 0.59 -10.16
CA ILE A 236 14.56 0.90 -11.56
C ILE A 236 13.34 1.81 -11.76
N TYR A 237 13.32 2.54 -12.85
CA TYR A 237 12.26 3.46 -13.25
C TYR A 237 11.68 3.07 -14.60
N GLY A 238 10.76 3.85 -15.13
CA GLY A 238 10.24 3.67 -16.47
C GLY A 238 8.83 3.07 -16.54
N SER A 239 8.40 2.75 -17.76
CA SER A 239 7.08 2.19 -18.02
C SER A 239 6.96 0.76 -17.54
N GLY A 240 5.91 0.45 -16.74
CA GLY A 240 5.65 -0.93 -16.31
C GLY A 240 5.42 -1.88 -17.49
N ARG A 241 4.83 -1.40 -18.59
CA ARG A 241 4.61 -2.20 -19.80
C ARG A 241 5.93 -2.66 -20.43
N GLU A 242 6.93 -1.83 -20.40
CA GLU A 242 8.23 -2.13 -21.00
C GLU A 242 9.14 -2.88 -20.02
N THR A 243 9.38 -2.31 -18.84
CA THR A 243 10.33 -2.85 -17.89
C THR A 243 9.79 -4.08 -17.15
N VAL A 244 8.60 -3.98 -16.53
CA VAL A 244 8.05 -5.04 -15.68
C VAL A 244 7.61 -6.25 -16.51
N SER A 245 7.06 -6.04 -17.70
CA SER A 245 6.70 -7.17 -18.58
C SER A 245 7.92 -8.00 -18.97
N ALA A 246 9.06 -7.37 -19.26
CA ALA A 246 10.31 -8.06 -19.55
C ALA A 246 10.82 -8.85 -18.30
N LEU A 247 10.77 -8.24 -17.11
CA LEU A 247 11.13 -8.91 -15.87
C LEU A 247 10.29 -10.17 -15.62
N MET A 248 8.97 -10.07 -15.74
CA MET A 248 8.05 -11.20 -15.51
C MET A 248 8.24 -12.29 -16.57
N ALA A 249 8.35 -11.93 -17.85
CA ALA A 249 8.55 -12.87 -18.96
C ALA A 249 9.89 -13.62 -18.87
N SER A 250 10.90 -13.08 -18.18
CA SER A 250 12.19 -13.74 -17.97
C SER A 250 12.10 -15.06 -17.19
N GLY A 251 11.06 -15.22 -16.36
CA GLY A 251 10.90 -16.36 -15.46
C GLY A 251 11.94 -16.46 -14.34
N LYS A 252 12.67 -15.35 -14.08
CA LYS A 252 13.69 -15.25 -13.01
C LYS A 252 13.17 -14.60 -11.72
N ILE A 253 11.91 -14.11 -11.73
CA ILE A 253 11.24 -13.58 -10.54
C ILE A 253 10.62 -14.74 -9.76
N ASP A 254 10.96 -14.89 -8.50
CA ASP A 254 10.42 -15.89 -7.59
C ASP A 254 9.24 -15.35 -6.76
N ILE A 255 9.23 -14.03 -6.50
CA ILE A 255 8.19 -13.36 -5.72
C ILE A 255 7.73 -12.10 -6.47
N PHE A 256 6.43 -12.02 -6.73
CA PHE A 256 5.78 -10.83 -7.26
C PHE A 256 5.01 -10.13 -6.14
N ALA A 257 5.56 -9.03 -5.63
CA ALA A 257 4.98 -8.19 -4.59
C ALA A 257 4.46 -6.89 -5.23
N PHE A 258 3.14 -6.77 -5.32
CA PHE A 258 2.50 -5.69 -6.06
C PHE A 258 1.27 -5.15 -5.33
N ILE A 259 1.18 -3.83 -5.25
CA ILE A 259 -0.01 -3.15 -4.77
C ILE A 259 -0.49 -2.22 -5.88
N GLY A 260 -1.68 -2.49 -6.41
CA GLY A 260 -2.25 -1.78 -7.55
C GLY A 260 -3.55 -2.41 -8.04
N THR A 261 -3.82 -2.34 -9.36
CA THR A 261 -5.07 -2.84 -9.90
C THR A 261 -5.04 -4.34 -10.17
N ASN A 262 -6.19 -4.98 -10.00
CA ASN A 262 -6.47 -6.38 -10.32
C ASN A 262 -6.09 -6.76 -11.76
N LYS A 263 -6.47 -5.87 -12.69
CA LYS A 263 -6.14 -6.06 -14.10
C LYS A 263 -4.62 -6.13 -14.33
N ALA A 264 -3.87 -5.19 -13.76
CA ALA A 264 -2.41 -5.15 -13.92
C ALA A 264 -1.75 -6.39 -13.28
N ALA A 265 -2.18 -6.80 -12.09
CA ALA A 265 -1.68 -8.00 -11.43
C ALA A 265 -1.91 -9.25 -12.27
N SER A 266 -3.13 -9.42 -12.79
CA SER A 266 -3.51 -10.55 -13.65
C SER A 266 -2.72 -10.59 -14.95
N ASP A 267 -2.57 -9.44 -15.62
CA ASP A 267 -1.84 -9.36 -16.88
C ASP A 267 -0.34 -9.68 -16.67
N LEU A 268 0.27 -9.19 -15.59
CA LEU A 268 1.67 -9.45 -15.28
C LEU A 268 1.92 -10.90 -14.85
N LYS A 269 1.05 -11.49 -14.03
CA LYS A 269 1.19 -12.92 -13.63
C LYS A 269 1.15 -13.86 -14.83
N LYS A 270 0.31 -13.57 -15.84
CA LYS A 270 0.22 -14.37 -17.08
C LYS A 270 1.51 -14.40 -17.90
N LEU A 271 2.36 -13.38 -17.77
CA LEU A 271 3.63 -13.32 -18.48
C LEU A 271 4.69 -14.26 -17.90
N HIS A 272 4.52 -14.71 -16.65
CA HIS A 272 5.53 -15.54 -16.01
C HIS A 272 5.47 -16.99 -16.54
N PRO A 273 6.56 -17.52 -17.14
CA PRO A 273 6.54 -18.84 -17.82
C PRO A 273 6.46 -20.03 -16.87
N LYS A 274 6.65 -19.80 -15.56
CA LYS A 274 6.62 -20.84 -14.51
C LYS A 274 5.70 -20.42 -13.36
N PRO A 275 4.37 -20.32 -13.57
CA PRO A 275 3.45 -19.77 -12.57
C PRO A 275 3.43 -20.56 -11.26
N HIS A 276 3.72 -21.87 -11.28
CA HIS A 276 3.82 -22.73 -10.10
C HIS A 276 5.03 -22.38 -9.18
N ARG A 277 6.04 -21.67 -9.68
CA ARG A 277 7.18 -21.19 -8.89
C ARG A 277 6.98 -19.78 -8.36
N LEU A 278 6.15 -18.98 -9.01
CA LEU A 278 5.90 -17.60 -8.63
C LEU A 278 5.07 -17.55 -7.34
N ARG A 279 5.61 -16.92 -6.32
CA ARG A 279 4.85 -16.51 -5.13
C ARG A 279 4.31 -15.11 -5.36
N ALA A 280 3.12 -14.82 -4.85
CA ALA A 280 2.51 -13.51 -4.97
C ALA A 280 2.15 -12.94 -3.60
N ALA A 281 2.41 -11.63 -3.43
CA ALA A 281 1.95 -10.81 -2.32
C ALA A 281 1.28 -9.58 -2.94
N LEU A 282 -0.05 -9.63 -3.05
CA LEU A 282 -0.82 -8.65 -3.81
C LEU A 282 -1.81 -7.90 -2.90
N GLY A 283 -1.82 -6.58 -2.99
CA GLY A 283 -2.91 -5.72 -2.51
C GLY A 283 -3.58 -5.07 -3.71
N LEU A 284 -4.87 -5.34 -3.89
CA LEU A 284 -5.57 -4.99 -5.13
C LEU A 284 -6.78 -4.10 -4.87
N ASP A 285 -7.64 -3.95 -5.89
CA ASP A 285 -8.86 -3.14 -5.84
C ASP A 285 -9.80 -3.58 -4.70
N ALA A 286 -10.60 -2.65 -4.21
CA ALA A 286 -11.57 -2.89 -3.14
C ALA A 286 -12.83 -2.03 -3.31
N LYS A 287 -13.98 -2.57 -2.90
CA LYS A 287 -15.24 -1.82 -2.81
C LYS A 287 -15.86 -2.00 -1.41
N ASN A 288 -15.14 -1.52 -0.40
CA ASN A 288 -15.49 -1.72 1.00
C ASN A 288 -16.83 -1.07 1.38
N PRO A 289 -17.85 -1.83 1.80
CA PRO A 289 -19.12 -1.27 2.25
C PRO A 289 -19.07 -0.83 3.71
N GLY A 290 -19.77 0.26 4.02
CA GLY A 290 -20.23 0.61 5.35
C GLY A 290 -21.72 0.28 5.47
N ILE A 291 -22.11 -0.46 6.48
CA ILE A 291 -23.49 -0.91 6.71
C ILE A 291 -24.01 -0.24 7.98
N VAL A 292 -24.98 0.65 7.84
CA VAL A 292 -25.58 1.40 8.96
C VAL A 292 -26.94 0.78 9.28
N LEU A 293 -27.03 0.14 10.44
CA LEU A 293 -28.23 -0.54 10.93
C LEU A 293 -29.25 0.46 11.51
N PRO A 294 -30.53 0.08 11.68
CA PRO A 294 -31.55 0.98 12.23
C PRO A 294 -31.28 1.38 13.69
N GLU A 295 -30.76 0.44 14.50
CA GLU A 295 -30.34 0.69 15.87
C GLU A 295 -28.84 1.04 15.89
N VAL A 296 -28.52 2.33 15.86
CA VAL A 296 -27.14 2.81 15.70
C VAL A 296 -26.87 4.08 16.51
N ASP A 297 -25.65 4.22 17.02
CA ASP A 297 -25.11 5.53 17.38
C ASP A 297 -24.81 6.32 16.10
N LEU A 298 -25.78 7.16 15.71
CA LEU A 298 -25.75 7.87 14.44
C LEU A 298 -24.60 8.88 14.35
N ASP A 299 -24.23 9.52 15.45
CA ASP A 299 -23.15 10.51 15.49
C ASP A 299 -21.79 9.84 15.28
N ASN A 300 -21.57 8.69 15.89
CA ASN A 300 -20.39 7.87 15.66
C ASN A 300 -20.37 7.34 14.22
N ALA A 301 -21.47 6.76 13.75
CA ALA A 301 -21.55 6.19 12.40
C ALA A 301 -21.24 7.25 11.31
N VAL A 302 -21.81 8.44 11.44
CA VAL A 302 -21.53 9.58 10.54
C VAL A 302 -20.06 10.00 10.60
N SER A 303 -19.48 10.08 11.82
CA SER A 303 -18.09 10.47 12.01
C SER A 303 -17.11 9.50 11.35
N GLU A 304 -17.30 8.21 11.60
CA GLU A 304 -16.48 7.14 11.06
C GLU A 304 -16.70 6.95 9.55
N ALA A 305 -17.95 7.08 9.07
CA ALA A 305 -18.25 7.02 7.64
C ALA A 305 -17.62 8.19 6.86
N LEU A 306 -17.70 9.41 7.39
CA LEU A 306 -17.06 10.59 6.76
C LEU A 306 -15.54 10.41 6.67
N THR A 307 -14.91 10.08 7.79
CA THR A 307 -13.46 9.84 7.84
C THR A 307 -13.06 8.66 6.95
N GLY A 308 -13.84 7.58 7.01
CA GLY A 308 -13.63 6.37 6.21
C GLY A 308 -13.73 6.62 4.71
N SER A 309 -14.68 7.45 4.27
CA SER A 309 -14.89 7.72 2.86
C SER A 309 -13.97 8.81 2.29
N LEU A 310 -13.60 9.83 3.07
CA LEU A 310 -13.00 11.05 2.55
C LEU A 310 -11.56 11.35 3.01
N SER A 311 -11.00 10.61 3.97
CA SER A 311 -9.58 10.77 4.31
C SER A 311 -8.71 10.58 3.07
N PHE A 312 -7.77 11.50 2.84
CA PHE A 312 -6.96 11.58 1.64
C PHE A 312 -7.82 11.53 0.36
N ASN A 313 -8.91 12.32 0.34
CA ASN A 313 -9.88 12.39 -0.77
C ASN A 313 -10.49 11.02 -1.17
N GLY A 314 -10.60 10.06 -0.26
CA GLY A 314 -11.07 8.71 -0.57
C GLY A 314 -10.08 7.86 -1.39
N GLN A 315 -8.85 8.32 -1.60
CA GLN A 315 -7.81 7.62 -2.37
C GLN A 315 -7.09 6.57 -1.51
N ARG A 316 -7.83 5.72 -0.85
CA ARG A 316 -7.30 4.63 -0.02
C ARG A 316 -7.94 3.30 -0.43
N CYS A 317 -7.16 2.23 -0.51
CA CYS A 317 -7.71 0.89 -0.69
C CYS A 317 -8.69 0.54 0.43
N THR A 318 -8.42 1.01 1.65
CA THR A 318 -9.27 0.84 2.83
C THR A 318 -10.38 1.90 2.98
N ALA A 319 -10.62 2.80 2.01
CA ALA A 319 -11.75 3.73 2.11
C ALA A 319 -13.08 2.98 2.14
N LEU A 320 -14.07 3.54 2.84
CA LEU A 320 -15.48 3.18 2.65
C LEU A 320 -15.94 3.73 1.30
N LYS A 321 -16.32 2.85 0.38
CA LYS A 321 -16.59 3.20 -1.02
C LYS A 321 -18.04 3.09 -1.42
N ILE A 322 -18.87 2.57 -0.54
CA ILE A 322 -20.33 2.52 -0.66
C ILE A 322 -20.92 2.41 0.76
N LEU A 323 -21.99 3.13 1.02
CA LEU A 323 -22.67 3.16 2.31
C LEU A 323 -24.09 2.63 2.14
N PHE A 324 -24.39 1.50 2.75
CA PHE A 324 -25.74 0.99 2.89
C PHE A 324 -26.33 1.54 4.17
N VAL A 325 -27.42 2.31 4.07
CA VAL A 325 -28.02 2.97 5.23
C VAL A 325 -29.49 2.57 5.32
N HIS A 326 -29.91 2.07 6.48
CA HIS A 326 -31.28 1.66 6.68
C HIS A 326 -32.27 2.83 6.51
N GLU A 327 -33.40 2.59 5.85
CA GLU A 327 -34.39 3.62 5.50
C GLU A 327 -34.87 4.43 6.71
N ASP A 328 -34.98 3.83 7.90
CA ASP A 328 -35.44 4.52 9.12
C ASP A 328 -34.47 5.60 9.61
N VAL A 329 -33.20 5.57 9.18
CA VAL A 329 -32.17 6.50 9.64
C VAL A 329 -31.50 7.29 8.52
N VAL A 330 -31.76 6.96 7.24
CA VAL A 330 -31.02 7.48 6.10
C VAL A 330 -31.13 9.01 5.95
N ASP A 331 -32.31 9.59 6.15
CA ASP A 331 -32.48 11.04 6.02
C ASP A 331 -31.66 11.79 7.08
N ARG A 332 -31.73 11.32 8.34
CA ARG A 332 -30.96 11.90 9.44
C ARG A 332 -29.46 11.66 9.26
N PHE A 333 -29.07 10.50 8.70
CA PHE A 333 -27.69 10.19 8.39
C PHE A 333 -27.13 11.18 7.34
N ILE A 334 -27.85 11.40 6.23
CA ILE A 334 -27.45 12.32 5.15
C ILE A 334 -27.35 13.76 5.69
N GLU A 335 -28.33 14.22 6.45
CA GLU A 335 -28.31 15.55 7.05
C GLU A 335 -27.05 15.78 7.89
N LYS A 336 -26.79 14.86 8.86
CA LYS A 336 -25.61 14.95 9.73
C LYS A 336 -24.29 14.78 8.98
N PHE A 337 -24.27 13.88 7.98
CA PHE A 337 -23.09 13.65 7.13
C PHE A 337 -22.73 14.92 6.35
N ASN A 338 -23.73 15.55 5.70
CA ASN A 338 -23.53 16.78 4.95
C ASN A 338 -23.12 17.94 5.85
N GLN A 339 -23.74 18.08 7.03
CA GLN A 339 -23.33 19.08 8.02
C GLN A 339 -21.85 18.89 8.42
N LYS A 340 -21.42 17.66 8.69
CA LYS A 340 -20.04 17.36 9.07
C LYS A 340 -19.08 17.50 7.89
N LEU A 341 -19.51 17.20 6.66
CA LEU A 341 -18.72 17.39 5.44
C LEU A 341 -18.25 18.85 5.28
N THR A 342 -19.10 19.83 5.64
CA THR A 342 -18.73 21.26 5.54
C THR A 342 -17.54 21.65 6.44
N THR A 343 -17.18 20.82 7.41
CA THR A 343 -16.03 21.06 8.28
C THR A 343 -14.69 20.64 7.62
N LEU A 344 -14.74 19.91 6.52
CA LEU A 344 -13.54 19.49 5.79
C LEU A 344 -13.03 20.66 4.93
N LYS A 345 -11.94 21.27 5.35
CA LYS A 345 -11.33 22.40 4.66
C LYS A 345 -10.64 21.96 3.36
N PRO A 346 -11.04 22.50 2.18
CA PRO A 346 -10.27 22.37 0.95
C PRO A 346 -9.10 23.35 0.94
N GLY A 347 -7.98 22.97 0.31
CA GLY A 347 -6.81 23.82 0.21
C GLY A 347 -5.56 23.13 -0.34
N MET A 348 -4.44 23.83 -0.26
CA MET A 348 -3.15 23.28 -0.68
C MET A 348 -2.55 22.36 0.39
N PRO A 349 -1.72 21.39 0.00
CA PRO A 349 -1.19 20.38 0.92
C PRO A 349 -0.46 20.94 2.15
N TRP A 350 0.13 22.12 2.05
CA TRP A 350 0.90 22.80 3.11
C TRP A 350 0.09 23.72 4.02
N GLU A 351 -1.20 23.90 3.75
CA GLU A 351 -2.05 24.76 4.57
C GLU A 351 -2.56 24.05 5.82
N ASP A 352 -2.64 24.77 6.92
CA ASP A 352 -3.11 24.23 8.18
C ASP A 352 -4.60 23.80 8.14
N GLY A 353 -4.87 22.64 8.69
CA GLY A 353 -6.21 22.09 8.82
C GLY A 353 -6.85 21.62 7.52
N VAL A 354 -6.11 21.60 6.41
CA VAL A 354 -6.61 21.12 5.13
C VAL A 354 -6.83 19.60 5.16
N ALA A 355 -8.00 19.19 4.72
CA ALA A 355 -8.43 17.79 4.61
C ALA A 355 -8.64 17.35 3.15
N LEU A 356 -9.07 18.27 2.28
CA LEU A 356 -9.35 18.02 0.87
C LEU A 356 -8.31 18.73 0.00
N THR A 357 -7.63 17.98 -0.84
CA THR A 357 -6.49 18.45 -1.63
C THR A 357 -6.65 18.10 -3.12
N PRO A 358 -5.85 18.69 -4.03
CA PRO A 358 -5.86 18.32 -5.45
C PRO A 358 -5.50 16.86 -5.69
N LEU A 359 -6.12 16.23 -6.71
CA LEU A 359 -5.97 14.83 -7.07
C LEU A 359 -4.78 14.63 -8.04
N PRO A 360 -3.88 13.66 -7.76
CA PRO A 360 -2.65 13.50 -8.53
C PRO A 360 -2.85 12.91 -9.93
N GLU A 361 -3.82 12.02 -10.13
CA GLU A 361 -4.05 11.38 -11.43
C GLU A 361 -4.59 12.37 -12.46
N VAL A 362 -3.97 12.39 -13.63
CA VAL A 362 -4.49 13.15 -14.77
C VAL A 362 -5.79 12.48 -15.27
N GLY A 363 -6.82 13.28 -15.54
CA GLY A 363 -8.15 12.79 -15.96
C GLY A 363 -9.02 12.22 -14.83
N LYS A 364 -8.54 12.28 -13.55
CA LYS A 364 -9.33 11.77 -12.43
C LYS A 364 -10.61 12.54 -12.19
N VAL A 365 -10.55 13.86 -12.32
CA VAL A 365 -11.74 14.74 -12.20
C VAL A 365 -12.78 14.37 -13.25
N ASP A 366 -12.38 14.15 -14.50
CA ASP A 366 -13.29 13.77 -15.58
C ASP A 366 -13.93 12.39 -15.33
N TYR A 367 -13.12 11.43 -14.83
CA TYR A 367 -13.63 10.12 -14.44
C TYR A 367 -14.68 10.21 -13.33
N LEU A 368 -14.43 11.00 -12.28
CA LEU A 368 -15.36 11.20 -11.17
C LEU A 368 -16.64 11.92 -11.63
N ASN A 369 -16.52 12.95 -12.48
CA ASN A 369 -17.66 13.60 -13.12
C ASN A 369 -18.50 12.61 -13.95
N GLY A 370 -17.82 11.69 -14.66
CA GLY A 370 -18.49 10.62 -15.40
C GLY A 370 -19.30 9.68 -14.50
N LEU A 371 -18.78 9.35 -13.30
CA LEU A 371 -19.53 8.54 -12.32
C LEU A 371 -20.75 9.29 -11.75
N VAL A 372 -20.60 10.58 -11.46
CA VAL A 372 -21.71 11.42 -10.98
C VAL A 372 -22.79 11.57 -12.04
N ALA A 373 -22.40 11.79 -13.31
CA ALA A 373 -23.34 11.91 -14.43
C ALA A 373 -24.08 10.59 -14.69
N ASP A 374 -23.39 9.45 -14.66
CA ASP A 374 -23.99 8.12 -14.77
C ASP A 374 -25.03 7.89 -13.65
N ALA A 375 -24.65 8.18 -12.42
CA ALA A 375 -25.57 8.04 -11.28
C ALA A 375 -26.82 8.93 -11.42
N ALA A 376 -26.66 10.16 -11.88
CA ALA A 376 -27.77 11.09 -12.13
C ALA A 376 -28.71 10.58 -13.23
N GLN A 377 -28.18 9.99 -14.31
CA GLN A 377 -29.00 9.39 -15.38
C GLN A 377 -29.85 8.21 -14.87
N HIS A 378 -29.37 7.50 -13.83
CA HIS A 378 -30.08 6.36 -13.23
C HIS A 378 -30.87 6.72 -11.96
N GLY A 379 -31.09 8.03 -11.71
CA GLY A 379 -32.03 8.54 -10.70
C GLY A 379 -31.39 8.99 -9.37
N ALA A 380 -30.09 8.92 -9.19
CA ALA A 380 -29.44 9.52 -8.02
C ALA A 380 -29.36 11.05 -8.14
N LYS A 381 -29.27 11.70 -6.99
CA LYS A 381 -29.00 13.13 -6.89
C LYS A 381 -27.72 13.36 -6.09
N VAL A 382 -27.03 14.45 -6.38
CA VAL A 382 -26.01 14.99 -5.48
C VAL A 382 -26.75 15.70 -4.36
N VAL A 383 -26.61 15.20 -3.13
CA VAL A 383 -27.43 15.65 -1.98
C VAL A 383 -26.69 16.57 -1.02
N ASN A 384 -25.44 16.89 -1.28
CA ASN A 384 -24.69 17.91 -0.55
C ASN A 384 -24.50 19.17 -1.40
N GLU A 385 -24.44 20.32 -0.74
CA GLU A 385 -24.17 21.61 -1.39
C GLU A 385 -22.78 21.59 -2.05
N HIS A 386 -22.65 22.15 -3.25
CA HIS A 386 -21.42 22.20 -4.05
C HIS A 386 -20.83 20.83 -4.45
N GLY A 387 -21.52 19.71 -4.19
CA GLY A 387 -21.01 18.38 -4.49
C GLY A 387 -20.69 18.18 -5.98
N GLY A 388 -19.45 17.73 -6.27
CA GLY A 388 -18.96 17.55 -7.63
C GLY A 388 -18.41 18.82 -8.29
N GLU A 389 -18.49 20.01 -7.65
CA GLU A 389 -17.79 21.17 -8.17
C GLU A 389 -16.28 20.89 -8.25
N SER A 390 -15.67 21.28 -9.34
CA SER A 390 -14.26 21.00 -9.59
C SER A 390 -13.54 22.19 -10.19
N ARG A 391 -12.23 22.27 -9.94
CA ARG A 391 -11.33 23.21 -10.59
C ARG A 391 -9.96 22.54 -10.83
N GLY A 392 -9.54 22.46 -12.08
CA GLY A 392 -8.29 21.82 -12.45
C GLY A 392 -8.21 20.38 -11.94
N SER A 393 -7.26 20.10 -11.06
CA SER A 393 -7.07 18.79 -10.41
C SER A 393 -7.86 18.60 -9.11
N PHE A 394 -8.61 19.57 -8.66
CA PHE A 394 -9.42 19.49 -7.45
C PHE A 394 -10.87 19.10 -7.76
N PHE A 395 -11.44 18.23 -6.90
CA PHE A 395 -12.82 17.79 -6.96
C PHE A 395 -13.43 17.85 -5.54
N TYR A 396 -14.51 18.65 -5.38
CA TYR A 396 -15.21 18.73 -4.10
C TYR A 396 -16.08 17.48 -3.88
N PRO A 397 -16.13 16.88 -2.68
CA PRO A 397 -16.86 15.64 -2.44
C PRO A 397 -18.30 15.66 -2.92
N ALA A 398 -18.72 14.62 -3.65
CA ALA A 398 -20.09 14.43 -4.11
C ALA A 398 -20.75 13.28 -3.33
N VAL A 399 -21.83 13.57 -2.60
CA VAL A 399 -22.65 12.57 -1.91
C VAL A 399 -23.84 12.25 -2.81
N LEU A 400 -23.91 10.96 -3.23
CA LEU A 400 -24.93 10.49 -4.18
C LEU A 400 -26.02 9.68 -3.46
N TYR A 401 -27.28 10.03 -3.68
CA TYR A 401 -28.45 9.35 -3.10
C TYR A 401 -29.72 9.53 -3.96
N PRO A 402 -30.61 8.51 -4.07
CA PRO A 402 -30.36 7.10 -3.74
C PRO A 402 -29.52 6.43 -4.83
N VAL A 403 -28.53 5.62 -4.42
CA VAL A 403 -27.75 4.80 -5.35
C VAL A 403 -28.38 3.42 -5.50
N ASN A 404 -28.32 2.85 -6.72
CA ASN A 404 -28.88 1.54 -7.03
C ASN A 404 -27.94 0.70 -7.94
N PRO A 405 -28.23 -0.61 -8.15
CA PRO A 405 -27.36 -1.51 -8.92
C PRO A 405 -27.17 -1.18 -10.41
N GLN A 406 -27.94 -0.24 -10.99
CA GLN A 406 -27.79 0.17 -12.40
C GLN A 406 -26.64 1.17 -12.59
N MET A 407 -26.14 1.75 -11.49
CA MET A 407 -25.13 2.81 -11.51
C MET A 407 -23.71 2.23 -11.45
N ARG A 408 -22.81 2.78 -12.24
CA ARG A 408 -21.39 2.39 -12.22
C ARG A 408 -20.77 2.54 -10.82
N VAL A 409 -21.11 3.61 -10.11
CA VAL A 409 -20.61 3.89 -8.76
C VAL A 409 -21.02 2.84 -7.71
N TYR A 410 -22.01 1.99 -8.01
CA TYR A 410 -22.39 0.85 -7.17
C TYR A 410 -21.35 -0.28 -7.23
N HIS A 411 -20.72 -0.49 -8.37
CA HIS A 411 -19.82 -1.61 -8.64
C HIS A 411 -18.34 -1.20 -8.72
N GLU A 412 -18.05 -0.08 -9.39
CA GLU A 412 -16.69 0.38 -9.64
C GLU A 412 -16.03 1.00 -8.40
N GLU A 413 -14.74 0.73 -8.20
CA GLU A 413 -13.94 1.44 -7.23
C GLU A 413 -13.65 2.86 -7.72
N GLN A 414 -14.27 3.88 -7.11
CA GLN A 414 -14.10 5.27 -7.51
C GLN A 414 -12.72 5.87 -7.18
N PHE A 415 -12.08 5.41 -6.11
CA PHE A 415 -10.78 5.87 -5.63
C PHE A 415 -10.64 7.39 -5.66
N GLY A 416 -11.65 8.06 -5.10
CA GLY A 416 -11.83 9.52 -5.12
C GLY A 416 -13.01 9.94 -4.25
N PRO A 417 -13.24 11.26 -4.08
CA PRO A 417 -14.20 11.79 -3.13
C PRO A 417 -15.66 11.76 -3.66
N VAL A 418 -16.14 10.60 -4.05
CA VAL A 418 -17.56 10.34 -4.36
C VAL A 418 -18.09 9.33 -3.35
N VAL A 419 -19.17 9.68 -2.65
CA VAL A 419 -19.75 8.90 -1.56
C VAL A 419 -21.15 8.41 -1.98
N PRO A 420 -21.27 7.18 -2.49
CA PRO A 420 -22.56 6.59 -2.84
C PRO A 420 -23.29 6.06 -1.61
N ILE A 421 -24.55 6.45 -1.44
CA ILE A 421 -25.42 5.99 -0.36
C ILE A 421 -26.58 5.20 -0.97
N VAL A 422 -26.72 3.95 -0.52
CA VAL A 422 -27.75 3.00 -0.91
C VAL A 422 -28.75 2.85 0.23
N PRO A 423 -30.02 3.26 0.06
CA PRO A 423 -31.04 2.95 1.07
C PRO A 423 -31.38 1.47 1.03
N TYR A 424 -31.62 0.87 2.20
CA TYR A 424 -32.10 -0.50 2.29
C TYR A 424 -33.12 -0.63 3.42
N ARG A 425 -34.09 -1.55 3.24
CA ARG A 425 -35.05 -1.95 4.26
C ARG A 425 -34.79 -3.38 4.70
N ASP A 426 -34.56 -4.26 3.73
CA ASP A 426 -34.24 -5.66 3.97
C ASP A 426 -32.73 -5.85 3.98
N LEU A 427 -32.22 -6.34 5.12
CA LEU A 427 -30.80 -6.58 5.32
C LEU A 427 -30.25 -7.66 4.38
N GLU A 428 -31.12 -8.57 3.89
CA GLU A 428 -30.72 -9.62 2.95
C GLU A 428 -30.16 -9.03 1.65
N THR A 429 -30.72 -7.90 1.18
CA THR A 429 -30.17 -7.19 0.01
C THR A 429 -28.71 -6.77 0.21
N VAL A 430 -28.34 -6.34 1.42
CA VAL A 430 -26.95 -5.95 1.75
C VAL A 430 -26.07 -7.18 1.87
N ILE A 431 -26.60 -8.26 2.43
CA ILE A 431 -25.88 -9.53 2.53
C ILE A 431 -25.56 -10.06 1.13
N GLU A 432 -26.54 -10.09 0.24
CA GLU A 432 -26.36 -10.51 -1.16
C GLU A 432 -25.32 -9.66 -1.87
N TYR A 433 -25.34 -8.32 -1.70
CA TYR A 433 -24.30 -7.45 -2.25
C TYR A 433 -22.89 -7.88 -1.83
N VAL A 434 -22.67 -8.16 -0.56
CA VAL A 434 -21.34 -8.57 -0.05
C VAL A 434 -20.95 -9.96 -0.55
N LEU A 435 -21.94 -10.89 -0.65
CA LEU A 435 -21.69 -12.23 -1.15
C LEU A 435 -21.32 -12.24 -2.64
N ASP A 436 -22.03 -11.45 -3.45
CA ASP A 436 -21.86 -11.37 -4.91
C ASP A 436 -20.71 -10.45 -5.35
N SER A 437 -20.26 -9.55 -4.47
CA SER A 437 -19.16 -8.64 -4.78
C SER A 437 -17.89 -9.41 -5.14
N ASP A 438 -17.21 -8.96 -6.19
CA ASP A 438 -15.88 -9.44 -6.58
C ASP A 438 -14.78 -9.05 -5.57
N PHE A 439 -15.08 -8.18 -4.60
CA PHE A 439 -14.13 -7.62 -3.65
C PHE A 439 -14.38 -8.14 -2.23
N GLY A 440 -13.31 -8.30 -1.47
CA GLY A 440 -13.39 -8.82 -0.11
C GLY A 440 -12.25 -8.31 0.78
N GLN A 441 -11.94 -7.00 0.73
CA GLN A 441 -10.88 -6.46 1.58
C GLN A 441 -11.38 -6.22 3.01
N GLN A 442 -12.35 -5.32 3.18
CA GLN A 442 -12.91 -4.96 4.48
C GLN A 442 -14.38 -4.56 4.37
N LEU A 443 -15.06 -4.52 5.51
CA LEU A 443 -16.34 -3.85 5.68
C LEU A 443 -16.44 -3.22 7.07
N SER A 444 -17.40 -2.28 7.24
CA SER A 444 -17.75 -1.69 8.53
C SER A 444 -19.22 -1.93 8.84
N LEU A 445 -19.50 -2.35 10.06
CA LEU A 445 -20.83 -2.51 10.63
C LEU A 445 -21.06 -1.41 11.67
N PHE A 446 -22.11 -0.62 11.50
CA PHE A 446 -22.50 0.42 12.44
C PHE A 446 -23.84 0.04 13.07
N GLY A 447 -23.84 -0.33 14.34
CA GLY A 447 -25.03 -0.75 15.04
C GLY A 447 -24.78 -0.96 16.54
N THR A 448 -25.88 -1.01 17.32
CA THR A 448 -25.87 -1.23 18.77
C THR A 448 -26.55 -2.54 19.18
N ASN A 449 -27.30 -3.17 18.27
CA ASN A 449 -27.94 -4.46 18.53
C ASN A 449 -26.91 -5.60 18.43
N ALA A 450 -26.53 -6.16 19.57
CA ALA A 450 -25.47 -7.19 19.65
C ALA A 450 -25.84 -8.48 18.89
N VAL A 451 -27.12 -8.86 18.85
CA VAL A 451 -27.58 -10.08 18.15
C VAL A 451 -27.44 -9.92 16.64
N GLU A 452 -27.89 -8.78 16.13
CA GLU A 452 -27.82 -8.48 14.69
C GLU A 452 -26.37 -8.30 14.21
N VAL A 453 -25.57 -7.52 14.95
CA VAL A 453 -24.15 -7.34 14.63
C VAL A 453 -23.40 -8.67 14.70
N GLY A 454 -23.67 -9.51 15.72
CA GLY A 454 -23.05 -10.83 15.85
C GLY A 454 -23.40 -11.75 14.66
N ARG A 455 -24.67 -11.81 14.26
CA ARG A 455 -25.10 -12.55 13.06
C ARG A 455 -24.37 -12.08 11.80
N LEU A 456 -24.23 -10.78 11.61
CA LEU A 456 -23.51 -10.23 10.45
C LEU A 456 -22.00 -10.51 10.47
N VAL A 457 -21.39 -10.52 11.65
CA VAL A 457 -19.98 -10.94 11.79
C VAL A 457 -19.81 -12.38 11.32
N ASP A 458 -20.65 -13.30 11.76
CA ASP A 458 -20.60 -14.71 11.34
C ASP A 458 -20.86 -14.87 9.83
N THR A 459 -21.79 -14.09 9.28
CA THR A 459 -22.11 -14.09 7.85
C THR A 459 -20.92 -13.62 7.01
N PHE A 460 -20.22 -12.57 7.43
CA PHE A 460 -19.18 -11.92 6.62
C PHE A 460 -17.76 -12.35 6.93
N ALA A 461 -17.51 -13.11 8.00
CA ALA A 461 -16.16 -13.55 8.37
C ALA A 461 -15.45 -14.34 7.27
N ASN A 462 -16.21 -15.00 6.37
CA ASN A 462 -15.68 -15.73 5.22
C ASN A 462 -15.73 -14.92 3.90
N GLN A 463 -16.13 -13.65 3.93
CA GLN A 463 -16.26 -12.81 2.73
C GLN A 463 -15.19 -11.73 2.63
N VAL A 464 -14.69 -11.27 3.75
CA VAL A 464 -13.71 -10.17 3.82
C VAL A 464 -12.51 -10.53 4.69
N GLY A 465 -11.43 -9.79 4.52
CA GLY A 465 -10.22 -9.91 5.35
C GLY A 465 -10.35 -9.25 6.72
N ARG A 466 -11.25 -8.24 6.87
CA ARG A 466 -11.47 -7.55 8.14
C ARG A 466 -12.89 -7.01 8.25
N ILE A 467 -13.48 -7.19 9.43
CA ILE A 467 -14.75 -6.56 9.82
C ILE A 467 -14.45 -5.53 10.90
N ASN A 468 -14.94 -4.31 10.71
CA ASN A 468 -14.81 -3.22 11.69
C ASN A 468 -16.19 -2.95 12.30
N ILE A 469 -16.29 -2.96 13.63
CA ILE A 469 -17.55 -2.69 14.35
C ILE A 469 -17.48 -1.27 14.88
N ASN A 470 -18.46 -0.44 14.50
CA ASN A 470 -18.58 0.96 14.87
C ASN A 470 -17.30 1.78 14.61
N ALA A 471 -16.55 1.41 13.58
CA ALA A 471 -15.31 2.03 13.16
C ALA A 471 -15.16 1.96 11.64
N GLN A 472 -14.43 2.91 11.08
CA GLN A 472 -14.11 2.93 9.64
C GLN A 472 -13.19 1.76 9.25
N CYS A 473 -13.19 1.41 7.98
CA CYS A 473 -12.18 0.53 7.40
C CYS A 473 -10.80 1.20 7.44
N GLN A 474 -9.79 0.45 7.88
CA GLN A 474 -8.42 0.96 8.03
C GLN A 474 -7.38 -0.16 7.97
N ARG A 475 -6.13 0.19 7.72
CA ARG A 475 -5.03 -0.77 7.76
C ARG A 475 -4.49 -1.02 9.16
N GLY A 476 -4.27 0.03 9.91
CA GLY A 476 -3.65 -0.05 11.24
C GLY A 476 -4.46 -0.79 12.30
N PRO A 477 -3.81 -1.28 13.35
CA PRO A 477 -2.36 -1.36 13.56
C PRO A 477 -1.65 -2.28 12.55
N ASP A 478 -0.39 -1.96 12.17
CA ASP A 478 0.36 -2.75 11.18
C ASP A 478 0.79 -4.14 11.69
N THR A 479 0.67 -4.38 12.99
CA THR A 479 0.88 -5.69 13.61
C THR A 479 -0.33 -6.63 13.48
N PHE A 480 -1.50 -6.11 13.09
CA PHE A 480 -2.69 -6.92 12.80
C PHE A 480 -2.68 -7.40 11.34
N PRO A 481 -3.35 -8.53 11.03
CA PRO A 481 -3.40 -9.04 9.65
C PRO A 481 -3.98 -8.01 8.69
N PHE A 482 -3.29 -7.79 7.57
CA PHE A 482 -3.79 -7.01 6.44
C PHE A 482 -3.80 -7.88 5.20
N ASN A 483 -4.98 -8.35 4.87
CA ASN A 483 -5.23 -9.27 3.76
C ASN A 483 -6.54 -8.90 3.06
N GLY A 484 -6.98 -9.74 2.16
CA GLY A 484 -8.26 -9.65 1.47
C GLY A 484 -8.64 -11.01 0.92
N ARG A 485 -9.87 -11.08 0.47
CA ARG A 485 -10.44 -12.23 -0.22
C ARG A 485 -10.83 -11.85 -1.64
N LYS A 486 -11.23 -12.84 -2.42
CA LYS A 486 -11.69 -12.63 -3.80
C LYS A 486 -10.62 -11.89 -4.61
N ASN A 487 -10.99 -10.83 -5.32
CA ASN A 487 -10.09 -10.04 -6.16
C ASN A 487 -9.30 -8.96 -5.40
N SER A 488 -9.42 -8.86 -4.05
CA SER A 488 -8.81 -7.75 -3.32
C SER A 488 -7.39 -8.00 -2.82
N ALA A 489 -6.96 -9.25 -2.68
CA ALA A 489 -5.58 -9.56 -2.27
C ALA A 489 -5.20 -11.02 -2.54
N GLU A 490 -3.89 -11.27 -2.59
CA GLU A 490 -3.27 -12.58 -2.47
C GLU A 490 -2.12 -12.48 -1.46
N GLY A 491 -2.12 -13.35 -0.45
CA GLY A 491 -1.17 -13.25 0.66
C GLY A 491 -1.58 -12.23 1.73
N THR A 492 -0.69 -11.97 2.67
CA THR A 492 -0.93 -11.08 3.81
C THR A 492 0.24 -10.11 3.98
N LEU A 493 -0.05 -8.83 4.16
CA LEU A 493 0.92 -7.75 4.23
C LEU A 493 1.08 -7.13 5.63
N SER A 494 0.71 -7.85 6.69
CA SER A 494 1.03 -7.46 8.07
C SER A 494 2.49 -7.72 8.41
N VAL A 495 3.00 -7.11 9.46
CA VAL A 495 4.38 -7.26 9.93
C VAL A 495 4.78 -8.74 10.08
N HIS A 496 4.04 -9.51 10.88
CA HIS A 496 4.36 -10.91 11.17
C HIS A 496 4.11 -11.85 9.98
N ASP A 497 3.01 -11.65 9.26
CA ASP A 497 2.64 -12.54 8.17
C ASP A 497 3.44 -12.25 6.90
N ALA A 498 3.82 -10.99 6.68
CA ALA A 498 4.70 -10.62 5.58
C ALA A 498 6.04 -11.39 5.65
N LEU A 499 6.66 -11.52 6.84
CA LEU A 499 7.86 -12.34 6.99
C LEU A 499 7.65 -13.79 6.54
N ARG A 500 6.44 -14.33 6.71
CA ARG A 500 6.07 -15.69 6.29
C ARG A 500 5.81 -15.77 4.79
N VAL A 501 5.22 -14.75 4.21
CA VAL A 501 4.97 -14.68 2.75
C VAL A 501 6.27 -14.62 1.97
N PHE A 502 7.25 -13.87 2.45
CA PHE A 502 8.56 -13.68 1.80
C PHE A 502 9.60 -14.74 2.17
N SER A 503 9.18 -15.88 2.74
CA SER A 503 10.08 -16.95 3.16
C SER A 503 9.39 -18.30 3.18
N ILE A 504 10.19 -19.38 3.21
CA ILE A 504 9.70 -20.76 3.35
C ILE A 504 10.35 -21.43 4.57
N ARG A 505 9.66 -22.36 5.21
CA ARG A 505 10.22 -23.18 6.28
C ARG A 505 11.08 -24.30 5.69
N THR A 506 12.31 -24.43 6.17
CA THR A 506 13.20 -25.53 5.87
C THR A 506 13.46 -26.33 7.15
N LEU A 507 13.35 -27.62 7.08
CA LEU A 507 13.62 -28.58 8.16
C LEU A 507 14.98 -29.22 7.93
N VAL A 508 15.88 -29.14 8.91
CA VAL A 508 17.04 -30.04 9.01
C VAL A 508 16.75 -31.05 10.10
N ALA A 509 16.76 -32.32 9.76
CA ALA A 509 16.31 -33.40 10.62
C ALA A 509 17.31 -34.57 10.64
N THR A 510 17.38 -35.26 11.77
CA THR A 510 18.15 -36.50 11.94
C THR A 510 17.43 -37.46 12.87
N LYS A 511 17.73 -38.75 12.77
CA LYS A 511 17.26 -39.73 13.76
C LYS A 511 17.91 -39.47 15.13
N PHE A 512 17.12 -39.60 16.19
CA PHE A 512 17.58 -39.39 17.56
C PHE A 512 18.45 -40.56 18.07
N GLN A 513 19.69 -40.60 17.60
CA GLN A 513 20.71 -41.60 17.95
C GLN A 513 21.96 -40.88 18.49
N GLU A 514 22.73 -41.53 19.33
CA GLU A 514 23.87 -40.90 20.02
C GLU A 514 24.93 -40.32 19.06
N SER A 515 25.25 -41.04 17.96
CA SER A 515 26.18 -40.54 16.94
C SER A 515 25.69 -39.26 16.27
N ASN A 516 24.40 -39.19 15.97
CA ASN A 516 23.77 -38.02 15.32
C ASN A 516 23.67 -36.83 16.27
N LYS A 517 23.34 -37.09 17.54
CA LYS A 517 23.34 -36.05 18.58
C LYS A 517 24.74 -35.44 18.75
N ALA A 518 25.79 -36.29 18.79
CA ALA A 518 27.17 -35.84 18.88
C ALA A 518 27.52 -34.93 17.68
N LEU A 519 27.21 -35.35 16.46
CA LEU A 519 27.45 -34.57 15.25
C LEU A 519 26.74 -33.20 15.30
N VAL A 520 25.44 -33.18 15.62
CA VAL A 520 24.69 -31.93 15.73
C VAL A 520 25.24 -31.02 16.83
N SER A 521 25.63 -31.60 17.97
CA SER A 521 26.26 -30.87 19.08
C SER A 521 27.60 -30.25 18.67
N ASP A 522 28.39 -30.96 17.88
CA ASP A 522 29.68 -30.46 17.40
C ASP A 522 29.50 -29.32 16.40
N ILE A 523 28.54 -29.43 15.45
CA ILE A 523 28.18 -28.35 14.52
C ILE A 523 27.76 -27.09 15.30
N LEU A 524 26.92 -27.24 16.33
CA LEU A 524 26.46 -26.12 17.15
C LEU A 524 27.59 -25.49 17.96
N ARG A 525 28.45 -26.32 18.60
CA ARG A 525 29.56 -25.87 19.43
C ARG A 525 30.60 -25.11 18.62
N ASN A 526 30.92 -25.63 17.44
CA ASN A 526 31.92 -25.05 16.55
C ASN A 526 31.37 -23.90 15.70
N ARG A 527 30.03 -23.71 15.68
CA ARG A 527 29.35 -22.72 14.78
C ARG A 527 29.62 -22.98 13.29
N ASP A 528 29.68 -24.26 12.92
CA ASP A 528 29.98 -24.69 11.55
C ASP A 528 28.80 -24.47 10.57
N SER A 529 27.64 -24.02 11.07
CA SER A 529 26.45 -23.73 10.27
C SER A 529 25.83 -22.40 10.67
N SER A 530 25.47 -21.59 9.67
CA SER A 530 24.64 -20.40 9.88
C SER A 530 23.15 -20.75 10.03
N PHE A 531 22.73 -21.91 9.56
CA PHE A 531 21.34 -22.39 9.66
C PHE A 531 21.10 -23.10 11.00
N LEU A 532 21.92 -24.12 11.31
CA LEU A 532 21.83 -24.84 12.58
C LEU A 532 22.47 -24.00 13.68
N THR A 533 21.64 -23.38 14.49
CA THR A 533 22.09 -22.56 15.62
C THR A 533 21.03 -22.53 16.72
N THR A 534 21.44 -22.45 17.95
CA THR A 534 20.62 -22.20 19.13
C THR A 534 20.74 -20.75 19.59
N ASP A 535 21.60 -19.97 18.95
CA ASP A 535 21.70 -18.54 19.21
C ASP A 535 20.39 -17.84 18.80
N TYR A 536 19.98 -16.85 19.55
CA TYR A 536 18.84 -15.99 19.23
C TYR A 536 19.16 -14.53 19.53
N ILE A 537 18.39 -13.65 18.94
CA ILE A 537 18.59 -12.21 19.01
C ILE A 537 17.71 -11.63 20.12
N PHE A 538 18.29 -10.80 20.97
CA PHE A 538 17.58 -10.07 22.03
C PHE A 538 16.88 -8.80 21.51
#